data_82c993ff30f330c944f66ee6e36e7505
#
_entry.id   82c993ff30f330c944f66ee6e36e7505
#
_cell.length_a   1.000
_cell.length_b   1.000
_cell.length_c   1.000
_cell.angle_alpha   90.00
_cell.angle_beta   90.00
_cell.angle_gamma   90.00
#
_symmetry.space_group_name_H-M   'P 1'
#
loop_
_entity.id
_entity.type
_entity.pdbx_description
1 polymer ?
#
loop_
_entity_poly.entity_id
_entity_poly.type
_entity_poly.pdbx_seq_one_letter_code
_entity_poly.pdbx_strand_id
1 'polypeptide(L)'
;MINKFLIVLFCFFYSCDNNQYINTYKLPKANSVSINRSSTEDINKKIPFSWDIPAKWNESNKSSMRLASFSASYIGGLADISITSFSGQGGGILANVNRWRKQLGLNPASLNQITNSIVMKKSEFGNYKLIKIINEKEPSSAFLCSIIEIKNSTVFVKMNASVNGIAQLEEEFIAFCSSFK
;
A
#
# COMPACT_ATOMS: atom_id res chain seq x y z
N MET A 1 13.89 48.56 -63.40
CA MET A 1 12.48 48.31 -63.05
C MET A 1 12.46 47.12 -62.12
N ILE A 2 12.23 47.38 -60.82
CA ILE A 2 12.37 46.41 -59.78
C ILE A 2 10.95 46.10 -59.25
N ASN A 3 10.51 44.89 -59.53
CA ASN A 3 9.24 44.39 -58.99
C ASN A 3 9.48 43.75 -57.63
N LYS A 4 9.02 44.37 -56.57
CA LYS A 4 9.02 43.81 -55.23
C LYS A 4 7.83 42.88 -55.06
N PHE A 5 8.07 41.59 -54.98
CA PHE A 5 7.08 40.57 -54.60
C PHE A 5 7.00 40.51 -53.07
N LEU A 6 5.90 41.01 -52.55
CA LEU A 6 5.59 40.99 -51.11
C LEU A 6 4.99 39.62 -50.77
N ILE A 7 5.75 38.73 -50.16
CA ILE A 7 5.25 37.47 -49.66
C ILE A 7 4.61 37.72 -48.29
N VAL A 8 3.27 37.67 -48.22
CA VAL A 8 2.51 37.65 -46.98
C VAL A 8 2.48 36.27 -46.44
N LEU A 9 3.24 36.05 -45.36
CA LEU A 9 3.25 34.76 -44.64
C LEU A 9 2.01 34.71 -43.73
N PHE A 10 1.00 33.98 -44.13
CA PHE A 10 -0.23 33.74 -43.33
C PHE A 10 0.05 32.57 -42.36
N CYS A 11 0.37 32.91 -41.10
CA CYS A 11 0.45 31.93 -40.02
C CYS A 11 -0.97 31.54 -39.59
N PHE A 12 -1.44 30.39 -40.02
CA PHE A 12 -2.63 29.77 -39.47
C PHE A 12 -2.31 29.20 -38.08
N PHE A 13 -2.74 29.87 -37.04
CA PHE A 13 -2.81 29.32 -35.71
C PHE A 13 -4.00 28.32 -35.67
N TYR A 14 -3.73 27.03 -35.84
CA TYR A 14 -4.69 26.00 -35.47
C TYR A 14 -4.70 25.92 -33.96
N SER A 15 -5.66 26.58 -33.31
CA SER A 15 -6.02 26.35 -31.94
C SER A 15 -6.75 25.00 -31.87
N CYS A 16 -6.09 23.97 -31.36
CA CYS A 16 -6.76 22.72 -30.97
C CYS A 16 -7.56 22.97 -29.71
N ASP A 17 -8.85 23.20 -29.84
CA ASP A 17 -9.80 23.27 -28.75
C ASP A 17 -10.19 21.82 -28.37
N ASN A 18 -9.47 21.24 -27.42
CA ASN A 18 -9.65 19.86 -26.98
C ASN A 18 -10.48 19.81 -25.70
N ASN A 19 -11.66 20.44 -25.72
CA ASN A 19 -12.61 20.50 -24.59
C ASN A 19 -13.52 19.28 -24.46
N GLN A 20 -13.15 18.13 -25.02
CA GLN A 20 -14.04 16.94 -25.06
C GLN A 20 -14.00 16.06 -23.81
N TYR A 21 -13.24 16.37 -22.75
CA TYR A 21 -13.09 15.47 -21.59
C TYR A 21 -13.41 16.04 -20.22
N ILE A 22 -13.95 17.27 -20.15
CA ILE A 22 -14.37 17.85 -18.86
C ILE A 22 -15.88 17.89 -18.80
N ASN A 23 -16.51 16.80 -18.33
CA ASN A 23 -17.91 16.82 -17.95
C ASN A 23 -18.05 17.45 -16.56
N THR A 24 -18.44 18.71 -16.50
CA THR A 24 -18.78 19.37 -15.23
C THR A 24 -20.21 18.95 -14.83
N TYR A 25 -20.32 18.11 -13.82
CA TYR A 25 -21.61 17.80 -13.19
C TYR A 25 -21.91 18.85 -12.12
N LYS A 26 -23.00 19.60 -12.30
CA LYS A 26 -23.58 20.39 -11.20
C LYS A 26 -24.31 19.46 -10.27
N LEU A 27 -23.70 19.09 -9.17
CA LEU A 27 -24.42 18.40 -8.08
C LEU A 27 -25.41 19.40 -7.45
N PRO A 28 -26.70 19.06 -7.31
CA PRO A 28 -27.60 19.88 -6.52
C PRO A 28 -27.06 19.96 -5.10
N LYS A 29 -26.96 21.19 -4.56
CA LYS A 29 -26.63 21.37 -3.15
C LYS A 29 -27.71 20.64 -2.36
N ALA A 30 -27.35 19.52 -1.74
CA ALA A 30 -28.19 18.95 -0.70
C ALA A 30 -28.35 20.00 0.38
N ASN A 31 -29.61 20.30 0.74
CA ASN A 31 -29.94 21.18 1.85
C ASN A 31 -29.11 20.69 3.06
N SER A 32 -28.35 21.60 3.64
CA SER A 32 -27.57 21.33 4.85
C SER A 32 -28.55 20.97 5.97
N VAL A 33 -28.83 19.67 6.11
CA VAL A 33 -29.33 19.15 7.37
C VAL A 33 -28.18 19.37 8.33
N SER A 34 -28.37 20.26 9.29
CA SER A 34 -27.46 20.46 10.42
C SER A 34 -27.45 19.15 11.21
N ILE A 35 -26.55 18.24 10.84
CA ILE A 35 -26.24 17.10 11.68
C ILE A 35 -25.45 17.69 12.84
N ASN A 36 -26.12 17.81 13.97
CA ASN A 36 -25.48 18.01 15.26
C ASN A 36 -24.36 16.97 15.38
N ARG A 37 -23.10 17.43 15.27
CA ARG A 37 -21.93 16.66 15.68
C ARG A 37 -21.92 16.55 17.20
N SER A 38 -22.83 15.74 17.70
CA SER A 38 -22.76 15.23 19.06
C SER A 38 -22.42 13.74 18.94
N SER A 39 -21.39 13.38 19.68
CA SER A 39 -20.81 12.04 19.78
C SER A 39 -19.96 11.58 18.61
N THR A 40 -18.64 11.72 18.76
CA THR A 40 -17.63 10.74 18.38
C THR A 40 -18.06 9.38 18.95
N GLU A 41 -18.97 8.71 18.29
CA GLU A 41 -19.03 7.26 18.39
C GLU A 41 -17.75 6.76 17.70
N ASP A 42 -16.73 6.53 18.50
CA ASP A 42 -15.72 5.51 18.23
C ASP A 42 -16.50 4.27 17.78
N ILE A 43 -16.59 4.09 16.48
CA ILE A 43 -16.94 2.80 15.91
C ILE A 43 -15.73 1.94 16.23
N ASN A 44 -15.70 1.44 17.45
CA ASN A 44 -14.82 0.41 17.94
C ASN A 44 -15.28 -0.87 17.22
N LYS A 45 -14.97 -0.92 15.90
CA LYS A 45 -15.21 -2.11 15.09
C LYS A 45 -14.32 -3.18 15.70
N LYS A 46 -14.89 -3.97 16.64
CA LYS A 46 -14.20 -5.03 17.35
C LYS A 46 -13.50 -5.90 16.29
N ILE A 47 -12.18 -5.75 16.22
CA ILE A 47 -11.35 -6.51 15.29
C ILE A 47 -11.53 -7.98 15.68
N PRO A 48 -11.96 -8.88 14.79
CA PRO A 48 -12.31 -10.25 15.13
C PRO A 48 -11.08 -11.17 15.31
N PHE A 49 -9.91 -10.60 15.53
CA PHE A 49 -8.64 -11.28 15.70
C PHE A 49 -7.70 -10.45 16.59
N SER A 50 -6.68 -11.10 17.12
CA SER A 50 -5.63 -10.49 17.93
C SER A 50 -4.26 -11.00 17.46
N TRP A 51 -3.21 -10.43 18.03
CA TRP A 51 -1.82 -10.80 17.80
C TRP A 51 -0.98 -10.50 19.04
N ASP A 52 0.16 -11.13 19.15
CA ASP A 52 1.10 -10.89 20.24
C ASP A 52 2.23 -9.97 19.73
N ILE A 53 2.39 -8.80 20.38
CA ILE A 53 3.39 -7.81 19.93
C ILE A 53 4.77 -8.22 20.48
N PRO A 54 5.81 -8.30 19.62
CA PRO A 54 7.17 -8.55 20.07
C PRO A 54 7.63 -7.47 21.06
N ALA A 55 8.32 -7.89 22.14
CA ALA A 55 8.69 -6.98 23.25
C ALA A 55 9.57 -5.79 22.85
N LYS A 56 10.29 -5.90 21.73
CA LYS A 56 11.18 -4.83 21.21
C LYS A 56 10.48 -3.88 20.23
N TRP A 57 9.21 -4.14 19.91
CA TRP A 57 8.45 -3.28 19.01
C TRP A 57 7.72 -2.21 19.80
N ASN A 58 7.70 -1.00 19.24
CA ASN A 58 6.98 0.12 19.82
C ASN A 58 5.77 0.45 18.96
N GLU A 59 4.62 0.71 19.57
CA GLU A 59 3.47 1.25 18.84
C GLU A 59 3.83 2.62 18.25
N SER A 60 3.38 2.86 17.04
CA SER A 60 3.56 4.13 16.34
C SER A 60 2.23 4.71 15.89
N ASN A 61 2.22 5.99 15.48
CA ASN A 61 1.00 6.67 15.08
C ASN A 61 0.32 5.95 13.91
N LYS A 62 -0.98 5.69 14.05
CA LYS A 62 -1.81 5.08 13.01
C LYS A 62 -2.15 6.10 11.93
N SER A 63 -2.07 5.70 10.67
CA SER A 63 -2.78 6.41 9.60
C SER A 63 -4.22 5.91 9.51
N SER A 64 -5.10 6.65 8.85
CA SER A 64 -6.53 6.35 8.75
C SER A 64 -6.86 4.96 8.17
N MET A 65 -5.94 4.33 7.45
CA MET A 65 -6.14 3.01 6.81
C MET A 65 -5.45 1.87 7.57
N ARG A 66 -4.64 2.16 8.59
CA ARG A 66 -3.92 1.13 9.33
C ARG A 66 -4.70 0.73 10.60
N LEU A 67 -4.89 -0.56 10.81
CA LEU A 67 -5.42 -1.10 12.06
C LEU A 67 -4.42 -0.89 13.21
N ALA A 68 -3.14 -1.12 12.91
CA ALA A 68 -2.04 -0.88 13.83
C ALA A 68 -0.77 -0.46 13.07
N SER A 69 0.12 0.22 13.78
CA SER A 69 1.45 0.59 13.32
C SER A 69 2.46 0.33 14.42
N PHE A 70 3.62 -0.23 14.05
CA PHE A 70 4.72 -0.47 14.96
C PHE A 70 6.02 -0.01 14.34
N SER A 71 6.99 0.24 15.18
CA SER A 71 8.38 0.44 14.81
C SER A 71 9.27 -0.58 15.52
N ALA A 72 10.28 -1.09 14.83
CA ALA A 72 11.28 -2.02 15.36
C ALA A 72 12.67 -1.53 15.03
N SER A 73 13.54 -1.41 16.04
CA SER A 73 14.93 -1.01 15.85
C SER A 73 15.77 -2.18 15.38
N TYR A 74 16.70 -1.92 14.44
CA TYR A 74 17.74 -2.83 14.00
C TYR A 74 19.08 -2.09 13.88
N ILE A 75 20.18 -2.80 13.74
CA ILE A 75 21.48 -2.16 13.57
C ILE A 75 21.51 -1.40 12.25
N GLY A 76 21.51 -0.08 12.31
CA GLY A 76 21.52 0.83 11.15
C GLY A 76 20.18 1.48 10.83
N GLY A 77 19.11 1.29 11.64
CA GLY A 77 17.87 1.99 11.39
C GLY A 77 16.65 1.54 12.18
N LEU A 78 15.50 1.98 11.68
CA LEU A 78 14.19 1.70 12.25
C LEU A 78 13.26 1.16 11.15
N ALA A 79 12.64 0.02 11.40
CA ALA A 79 11.63 -0.55 10.52
C ALA A 79 10.25 0.06 10.83
N ASP A 80 9.43 0.29 9.79
CA ASP A 80 8.01 0.61 9.90
C ASP A 80 7.18 -0.63 9.60
N ILE A 81 6.35 -1.04 10.54
CA ILE A 81 5.47 -2.19 10.41
C ILE A 81 4.02 -1.70 10.43
N SER A 82 3.25 -2.11 9.44
CA SER A 82 1.84 -1.73 9.29
C SER A 82 0.94 -2.94 9.17
N ILE A 83 -0.22 -2.89 9.83
CA ILE A 83 -1.30 -3.86 9.68
C ILE A 83 -2.48 -3.15 9.02
N THR A 84 -2.97 -3.73 7.92
CA THR A 84 -4.18 -3.27 7.24
C THR A 84 -5.11 -4.45 7.00
N SER A 85 -6.42 -4.21 7.01
CA SER A 85 -7.43 -5.23 6.71
C SER A 85 -8.39 -4.74 5.65
N PHE A 86 -8.69 -5.60 4.71
CA PHE A 86 -9.64 -5.35 3.64
C PHE A 86 -10.67 -6.47 3.56
N SER A 87 -11.88 -6.14 3.17
CA SER A 87 -12.94 -7.13 2.94
C SER A 87 -12.59 -8.04 1.77
N GLY A 88 -12.99 -9.31 1.85
CA GLY A 88 -12.77 -10.31 0.82
C GLY A 88 -11.28 -10.57 0.57
N GLN A 89 -10.91 -10.73 -0.70
CA GLN A 89 -9.54 -11.06 -1.10
C GLN A 89 -8.57 -9.85 -1.12
N GLY A 90 -9.01 -8.66 -0.67
CA GLY A 90 -8.16 -7.48 -0.60
C GLY A 90 -7.55 -7.03 -1.93
N GLY A 91 -8.19 -7.30 -3.07
CA GLY A 91 -7.71 -6.96 -4.41
C GLY A 91 -6.79 -8.00 -5.07
N GLY A 92 -6.56 -9.13 -4.42
CA GLY A 92 -5.77 -10.25 -4.96
C GLY A 92 -4.25 -10.06 -4.89
N ILE A 93 -3.54 -11.18 -4.95
CA ILE A 93 -2.09 -11.21 -4.73
C ILE A 93 -1.29 -10.47 -5.81
N LEU A 94 -1.66 -10.66 -7.09
CA LEU A 94 -0.96 -10.05 -8.23
C LEU A 94 -0.92 -8.53 -8.14
N ALA A 95 -2.09 -7.92 -7.87
CA ALA A 95 -2.22 -6.46 -7.79
C ALA A 95 -1.48 -5.89 -6.58
N ASN A 96 -1.58 -6.56 -5.42
CA ASN A 96 -0.93 -6.10 -4.19
C ASN A 96 0.59 -6.19 -4.28
N VAL A 97 1.13 -7.32 -4.72
CA VAL A 97 2.59 -7.49 -4.85
C VAL A 97 3.15 -6.53 -5.89
N ASN A 98 2.49 -6.34 -7.04
CA ASN A 98 2.95 -5.39 -8.05
C ASN A 98 2.86 -3.93 -7.58
N ARG A 99 1.88 -3.59 -6.74
CA ARG A 99 1.84 -2.28 -6.08
C ARG A 99 3.04 -2.08 -5.13
N TRP A 100 3.41 -3.10 -4.34
CA TRP A 100 4.59 -3.05 -3.46
C TRP A 100 5.89 -3.01 -4.26
N ARG A 101 6.01 -3.78 -5.33
CA ARG A 101 7.16 -3.73 -6.26
C ARG A 101 7.34 -2.32 -6.84
N LYS A 102 6.24 -1.69 -7.28
CA LYS A 102 6.27 -0.30 -7.78
C LYS A 102 6.77 0.70 -6.72
N GLN A 103 6.41 0.52 -5.45
CA GLN A 103 6.90 1.37 -4.36
C GLN A 103 8.42 1.28 -4.17
N LEU A 104 9.02 0.16 -4.55
CA LEU A 104 10.49 -0.07 -4.53
C LEU A 104 11.15 0.21 -5.89
N GLY A 105 10.46 0.83 -6.84
CA GLY A 105 11.01 1.11 -8.18
C GLY A 105 11.22 -0.12 -9.06
N LEU A 106 10.60 -1.25 -8.73
CA LEU A 106 10.71 -2.49 -9.48
C LEU A 106 9.63 -2.62 -10.57
N ASN A 107 9.97 -3.23 -11.68
CA ASN A 107 9.02 -3.59 -12.72
C ASN A 107 7.98 -4.59 -12.20
N PRO A 108 6.75 -4.59 -12.76
CA PRO A 108 5.76 -5.61 -12.43
C PRO A 108 6.28 -7.02 -12.70
N ALA A 109 5.88 -7.96 -11.84
CA ALA A 109 6.15 -9.39 -12.00
C ALA A 109 4.89 -10.13 -12.46
N SER A 110 5.06 -11.22 -13.20
CA SER A 110 3.97 -12.12 -13.57
C SER A 110 3.45 -12.89 -12.35
N LEU A 111 2.23 -13.43 -12.47
CA LEU A 111 1.66 -14.26 -11.40
C LEU A 111 2.57 -15.45 -11.04
N ASN A 112 3.15 -16.11 -12.05
CA ASN A 112 4.06 -17.25 -11.81
C ASN A 112 5.31 -16.84 -11.04
N GLN A 113 5.93 -15.71 -11.38
CA GLN A 113 7.09 -15.19 -10.64
C GLN A 113 6.72 -14.87 -9.20
N ILE A 114 5.57 -14.26 -8.96
CA ILE A 114 5.08 -13.95 -7.62
C ILE A 114 4.81 -15.23 -6.84
N THR A 115 4.08 -16.19 -7.43
CA THR A 115 3.74 -17.46 -6.77
C THR A 115 4.99 -18.24 -6.38
N ASN A 116 6.01 -18.26 -7.22
CA ASN A 116 7.28 -18.92 -6.94
C ASN A 116 8.11 -18.23 -5.83
N SER A 117 7.83 -16.95 -5.54
CA SER A 117 8.50 -16.20 -4.47
C SER A 117 7.80 -16.30 -3.11
N ILE A 118 6.63 -16.94 -3.05
CA ILE A 118 5.87 -17.10 -1.82
C ILE A 118 6.47 -18.19 -0.95
N VAL A 119 6.67 -17.87 0.31
CA VAL A 119 6.93 -18.85 1.37
C VAL A 119 5.65 -19.01 2.19
N MET A 120 5.16 -20.26 2.30
CA MET A 120 4.00 -20.54 3.14
C MET A 120 4.43 -20.69 4.59
N LYS A 121 3.75 -19.98 5.49
CA LYS A 121 3.91 -20.04 6.93
C LYS A 121 2.55 -20.36 7.58
N LYS A 122 2.51 -20.57 8.89
CA LYS A 122 1.32 -21.01 9.61
C LYS A 122 1.02 -20.11 10.80
N SER A 123 -0.26 -19.79 11.00
CA SER A 123 -0.85 -19.15 12.20
C SER A 123 -2.04 -19.98 12.67
N GLU A 124 -2.77 -19.55 13.72
CA GLU A 124 -4.01 -20.22 14.15
C GLU A 124 -5.13 -20.12 13.10
N PHE A 125 -5.12 -19.10 12.23
CA PHE A 125 -6.05 -18.98 11.10
C PHE A 125 -5.70 -19.88 9.91
N GLY A 126 -4.63 -20.66 9.99
CA GLY A 126 -4.16 -21.53 8.93
C GLY A 126 -2.90 -20.99 8.23
N ASN A 127 -2.70 -21.40 6.99
CA ASN A 127 -1.52 -20.99 6.24
C ASN A 127 -1.63 -19.54 5.77
N TYR A 128 -0.53 -18.81 5.86
CA TYR A 128 -0.41 -17.47 5.30
C TYR A 128 0.77 -17.38 4.33
N LYS A 129 0.71 -16.39 3.44
CA LYS A 129 1.73 -16.16 2.41
C LYS A 129 2.73 -15.12 2.93
N LEU A 130 4.01 -15.43 2.90
CA LEU A 130 5.12 -14.53 3.20
C LEU A 130 5.86 -14.22 1.91
N ILE A 131 6.13 -12.94 1.66
CA ILE A 131 6.77 -12.46 0.44
C ILE A 131 7.82 -11.42 0.82
N LYS A 132 9.06 -11.63 0.37
CA LYS A 132 10.16 -10.69 0.49
C LYS A 132 10.36 -9.97 -0.84
N ILE A 133 10.41 -8.65 -0.84
CA ILE A 133 10.59 -7.83 -2.04
C ILE A 133 11.81 -6.93 -1.83
N ILE A 134 12.84 -7.13 -2.64
CA ILE A 134 14.10 -6.41 -2.56
C ILE A 134 14.39 -5.78 -3.92
N ASN A 135 14.82 -4.52 -3.92
CA ASN A 135 15.50 -3.91 -5.05
C ASN A 135 17.00 -3.84 -4.72
N GLU A 136 17.79 -4.70 -5.35
CA GLU A 136 19.24 -4.77 -5.09
C GLU A 136 19.99 -3.48 -5.46
N LYS A 137 19.40 -2.65 -6.34
CA LYS A 137 19.95 -1.35 -6.72
C LYS A 137 19.69 -0.27 -5.67
N GLU A 138 18.69 -0.47 -4.82
CA GLU A 138 18.25 0.47 -3.78
C GLU A 138 18.11 -0.26 -2.43
N PRO A 139 19.21 -0.73 -1.81
CA PRO A 139 19.16 -1.57 -0.62
C PRO A 139 18.70 -0.84 0.66
N SER A 140 18.51 0.47 0.59
CA SER A 140 18.01 1.30 1.68
C SER A 140 16.54 1.02 2.03
N SER A 141 15.77 0.40 1.12
CA SER A 141 14.37 0.05 1.32
C SER A 141 14.04 -1.31 0.72
N ALA A 142 13.42 -2.15 1.52
CA ALA A 142 12.91 -3.47 1.14
C ALA A 142 11.63 -3.76 1.91
N PHE A 143 10.80 -4.67 1.41
CA PHE A 143 9.58 -5.07 2.07
C PHE A 143 9.59 -6.55 2.43
N LEU A 144 9.14 -6.85 3.65
CA LEU A 144 8.70 -8.16 4.06
C LEU A 144 7.19 -8.07 4.32
N CYS A 145 6.40 -8.83 3.54
CA CYS A 145 4.96 -8.74 3.54
C CYS A 145 4.33 -10.08 3.88
N SER A 146 3.30 -10.07 4.72
CA SER A 146 2.46 -11.22 5.02
C SER A 146 1.04 -10.97 4.52
N ILE A 147 0.40 -12.02 3.98
CA ILE A 147 -1.00 -12.03 3.56
C ILE A 147 -1.69 -13.14 4.32
N ILE A 148 -2.56 -12.77 5.26
CA ILE A 148 -3.30 -13.67 6.14
C ILE A 148 -4.77 -13.57 5.78
N GLU A 149 -5.39 -14.68 5.42
CA GLU A 149 -6.82 -14.76 5.13
C GLU A 149 -7.58 -15.09 6.42
N ILE A 150 -8.46 -14.21 6.87
CA ILE A 150 -9.24 -14.35 8.11
C ILE A 150 -10.71 -14.21 7.79
N LYS A 151 -11.45 -15.33 7.75
CA LYS A 151 -12.88 -15.36 7.40
C LYS A 151 -13.13 -14.62 6.07
N ASN A 152 -13.89 -13.53 6.11
CA ASN A 152 -14.24 -12.72 4.94
C ASN A 152 -13.32 -11.49 4.76
N SER A 153 -12.12 -11.53 5.30
CA SER A 153 -11.15 -10.43 5.25
C SER A 153 -9.76 -10.92 4.91
N THR A 154 -8.98 -10.05 4.28
CA THR A 154 -7.55 -10.27 4.08
C THR A 154 -6.78 -9.24 4.90
N VAL A 155 -5.91 -9.71 5.75
CA VAL A 155 -5.00 -8.89 6.56
C VAL A 155 -3.64 -8.88 5.91
N PHE A 156 -3.12 -7.69 5.68
CA PHE A 156 -1.75 -7.49 5.23
C PHE A 156 -0.93 -6.95 6.39
N VAL A 157 0.17 -7.62 6.68
CA VAL A 157 1.23 -7.10 7.54
C VAL A 157 2.41 -6.76 6.65
N LYS A 158 2.86 -5.51 6.68
CA LYS A 158 4.00 -5.07 5.86
C LYS A 158 5.06 -4.41 6.74
N MET A 159 6.27 -4.93 6.69
CA MET A 159 7.47 -4.31 7.23
C MET A 159 8.22 -3.60 6.10
N ASN A 160 8.61 -2.36 6.34
CA ASN A 160 9.52 -1.59 5.50
C ASN A 160 10.80 -1.31 6.28
N ALA A 161 11.93 -1.78 5.76
CA ALA A 161 13.26 -1.54 6.34
C ALA A 161 14.31 -1.61 5.23
N SER A 162 15.58 -1.34 5.55
CA SER A 162 16.67 -1.68 4.63
C SER A 162 16.77 -3.20 4.43
N VAL A 163 17.47 -3.64 3.39
CA VAL A 163 17.72 -5.07 3.16
C VAL A 163 18.34 -5.73 4.40
N ASN A 164 19.30 -5.06 5.03
CA ASN A 164 19.92 -5.52 6.28
C ASN A 164 18.91 -5.54 7.45
N GLY A 165 18.04 -4.53 7.55
CA GLY A 165 16.97 -4.50 8.55
C GLY A 165 15.97 -5.65 8.39
N ILE A 166 15.57 -5.96 7.14
CA ILE A 166 14.73 -7.14 6.87
C ILE A 166 15.44 -8.42 7.35
N ALA A 167 16.74 -8.59 7.04
CA ALA A 167 17.48 -9.79 7.45
C ALA A 167 17.56 -9.93 8.97
N GLN A 168 17.72 -8.84 9.71
CA GLN A 168 17.80 -8.86 11.18
C GLN A 168 16.43 -9.10 11.86
N LEU A 169 15.35 -8.64 11.26
CA LEU A 169 14.01 -8.65 11.86
C LEU A 169 13.09 -9.74 11.28
N GLU A 170 13.54 -10.53 10.32
CA GLU A 170 12.70 -11.51 9.61
C GLU A 170 12.09 -12.55 10.54
N GLU A 171 12.87 -13.13 11.45
CA GLU A 171 12.37 -14.15 12.38
C GLU A 171 11.33 -13.56 13.34
N GLU A 172 11.58 -12.38 13.85
CA GLU A 172 10.65 -11.67 14.75
C GLU A 172 9.36 -11.29 14.03
N PHE A 173 9.45 -10.85 12.77
CA PHE A 173 8.28 -10.58 11.91
C PHE A 173 7.47 -11.86 11.63
N ILE A 174 8.13 -12.98 11.35
CA ILE A 174 7.46 -14.27 11.15
C ILE A 174 6.75 -14.70 12.44
N ALA A 175 7.41 -14.62 13.60
CA ALA A 175 6.81 -14.93 14.89
C ALA A 175 5.57 -14.06 15.14
N PHE A 176 5.65 -12.76 14.87
CA PHE A 176 4.53 -11.83 14.95
C PHE A 176 3.37 -12.25 14.04
N CYS A 177 3.63 -12.52 12.76
CA CYS A 177 2.59 -12.95 11.82
C CYS A 177 1.98 -14.32 12.19
N SER A 178 2.75 -15.20 12.83
CA SER A 178 2.29 -16.51 13.28
C SER A 178 1.43 -16.43 14.55
N SER A 179 1.51 -15.34 15.32
CA SER A 179 0.74 -15.12 16.54
C SER A 179 -0.71 -14.67 16.31
N PHE A 180 -1.12 -14.44 15.07
CA PHE A 180 -2.50 -14.07 14.74
C PHE A 180 -3.47 -15.20 15.11
N LYS A 181 -4.46 -14.85 15.98
CA LYS A 181 -5.45 -15.76 16.62
C LYS A 181 -6.79 -15.07 16.85
#